data_6a1016dc513aa950aac66256b825fc17
#
_entry.id   6a1016dc513aa950aac66256b825fc17
#
_cell.length_a   1.000
_cell.length_b   1.000
_cell.length_c   1.000
_cell.angle_alpha   90.00
_cell.angle_beta   90.00
_cell.angle_gamma   90.00
#
_symmetry.space_group_name_H-M   'P 1'
#
loop_
_entity.id
_entity.type
_entity.pdbx_description
1 polymer ?
#
loop_
_entity_poly.entity_id
_entity_poly.type
_entity_poly.pdbx_seq_one_letter_code
_entity_poly.pdbx_strand_id
1 'polypeptide(L)' 'MSTLLVTFYKEVFHGMDDKTLEKVEFEYKKDVNKSDYDNMKDAYDIAVSRGHNTSKNISIKEV' A
#
# COMPACT_ATOMS: atom_id res chain seq x y z
N MET A 1 -8.99 -18.15 -4.52
CA MET A 1 -8.36 -17.34 -3.48
C MET A 1 -8.27 -15.92 -3.93
N SER A 2 -8.63 -15.01 -3.06
CA SER A 2 -8.61 -13.59 -3.41
C SER A 2 -7.27 -12.96 -3.08
N THR A 3 -6.83 -12.07 -3.94
CA THR A 3 -5.60 -11.30 -3.76
C THR A 3 -5.95 -9.82 -3.79
N LEU A 4 -5.31 -9.05 -2.95
CA LEU A 4 -5.43 -7.59 -2.94
C LEU A 4 -4.23 -6.99 -3.67
N LEU A 5 -4.51 -6.12 -4.63
CA LEU A 5 -3.48 -5.33 -5.30
C LEU A 5 -3.40 -3.98 -4.63
N VAL A 6 -2.24 -3.67 -4.06
CA VAL A 6 -2.01 -2.44 -3.32
C VAL A 6 -1.09 -1.54 -4.12
N THR A 7 -1.53 -0.31 -4.35
CA THR A 7 -0.77 0.68 -5.13
C THR A 7 -0.76 2.00 -4.38
N PHE A 8 0.42 2.57 -4.23
CA PHE A 8 0.58 3.90 -3.66
C PHE A 8 1.80 4.59 -4.24
N TYR A 9 1.92 5.88 -3.97
CA TYR A 9 3.07 6.67 -4.41
C TYR A 9 3.89 7.09 -3.21
N LYS A 10 5.16 6.74 -3.24
CA LYS A 10 6.12 7.06 -2.21
C LYS A 10 6.89 8.31 -2.61
N GLU A 11 7.05 9.24 -1.67
CA GLU A 11 7.86 10.43 -1.92
C GLU A 11 9.34 10.10 -1.75
N VAL A 12 10.13 10.43 -2.76
CA VAL A 12 11.59 10.26 -2.73
C VAL A 12 12.21 11.64 -2.80
N PHE A 13 12.97 11.99 -1.78
CA PHE A 13 13.60 13.30 -1.68
C PHE A 13 15.02 13.26 -2.25
N HIS A 14 15.33 14.20 -3.15
CA HIS A 14 16.63 14.31 -3.78
C HIS A 14 17.42 15.55 -3.28
N GLY A 15 16.79 16.36 -2.45
CA GLY A 15 17.35 17.56 -1.89
C GLY A 15 16.28 18.29 -1.09
N MET A 16 16.57 19.52 -0.64
CA MET A 16 15.66 20.24 0.25
C MET A 16 14.31 20.54 -0.41
N ASP A 17 14.33 20.87 -1.70
CA ASP A 17 13.12 21.26 -2.43
C ASP A 17 12.82 20.35 -3.61
N ASP A 18 13.52 19.22 -3.73
CA ASP A 18 13.39 18.33 -4.87
C ASP A 18 12.89 16.97 -4.41
N LYS A 19 11.70 16.62 -4.85
CA LYS A 19 11.11 15.30 -4.56
C LYS A 19 10.43 14.75 -5.80
N THR A 20 10.46 13.44 -5.94
CA THR A 20 9.72 12.72 -6.97
C THR A 20 8.80 11.72 -6.31
N LEU A 21 7.79 11.29 -7.07
CA LEU A 21 6.87 10.24 -6.61
C LEU A 21 7.28 8.94 -7.29
N GLU A 22 7.44 7.90 -6.50
CA GLU A 22 7.75 6.56 -6.99
C GLU A 22 6.53 5.67 -6.77
N LYS A 23 6.05 5.05 -7.83
CA LYS A 23 4.92 4.12 -7.74
C LYS A 23 5.39 2.82 -7.08
N VAL A 24 4.68 2.42 -6.03
CA VAL A 24 4.91 1.15 -5.34
C VAL A 24 3.66 0.31 -5.50
N GLU A 25 3.84 -0.94 -5.94
CA GLU A 25 2.73 -1.85 -6.17
C GLU A 25 3.14 -3.23 -5.68
N PHE A 26 2.26 -3.87 -4.91
CA PHE A 26 2.49 -5.24 -4.45
C PHE A 26 1.18 -5.97 -4.28
N GLU A 27 1.25 -7.29 -4.26
CA GLU A 27 0.10 -8.16 -4.05
C GLU A 27 0.11 -8.71 -2.63
N TYR A 28 -1.09 -8.79 -2.05
CA TYR A 28 -1.30 -9.37 -0.73
C TYR A 28 -2.36 -10.46 -0.84
N LYS A 29 -1.99 -11.69 -0.47
CA LYS A 29 -2.94 -12.80 -0.46
C LYS A 29 -3.82 -12.71 0.77
N LYS A 30 -5.13 -12.68 0.56
CA LYS A 30 -6.09 -12.59 1.66
C LYS A 30 -6.06 -13.87 2.48
N ASP A 31 -6.15 -13.70 3.80
CA ASP A 31 -6.30 -14.82 4.73
C ASP A 31 -7.79 -15.16 4.83
N VAL A 32 -8.14 -16.39 4.49
CA VAL A 32 -9.55 -16.83 4.50
C VAL A 32 -10.14 -16.88 5.92
N ASN A 33 -9.28 -16.88 6.93
CA ASN A 33 -9.71 -16.90 8.33
C ASN A 33 -9.93 -15.51 8.92
N LYS A 34 -9.70 -14.47 8.13
CA LYS A 34 -9.88 -13.08 8.54
C LYS A 34 -10.99 -12.42 7.75
N SER A 35 -11.63 -11.42 8.35
CA SER A 35 -12.63 -10.63 7.65
C SER A 35 -11.97 -9.79 6.54
N ASP A 36 -12.77 -9.28 5.61
CA ASP A 36 -12.27 -8.39 4.57
C ASP A 36 -11.61 -7.16 5.17
N TYR A 37 -12.20 -6.60 6.23
CA TYR A 37 -11.63 -5.44 6.91
C TYR A 37 -10.23 -5.74 7.46
N ASP A 38 -10.07 -6.89 8.12
CA ASP A 38 -8.77 -7.27 8.70
C ASP A 38 -7.72 -7.51 7.62
N ASN A 39 -8.13 -8.12 6.50
CA ASN A 39 -7.22 -8.31 5.37
C ASN A 39 -6.78 -6.97 4.78
N MET A 40 -7.70 -6.04 4.61
CA MET A 40 -7.36 -4.70 4.10
C MET A 40 -6.43 -3.97 5.06
N LYS A 41 -6.68 -4.08 6.36
CA LYS A 41 -5.84 -3.47 7.38
C LYS A 41 -4.42 -4.02 7.35
N ASP A 42 -4.28 -5.33 7.21
CA ASP A 42 -2.96 -5.97 7.12
C ASP A 42 -2.21 -5.51 5.87
N ALA A 43 -2.90 -5.44 4.73
CA ALA A 43 -2.31 -4.95 3.49
C ALA A 43 -1.87 -3.48 3.63
N TYR A 44 -2.69 -2.67 4.28
CA TYR A 44 -2.37 -1.27 4.56
C TYR A 44 -1.13 -1.15 5.45
N ASP A 45 -1.04 -1.96 6.50
CA ASP A 45 0.12 -1.96 7.40
C ASP A 45 1.41 -2.30 6.66
N ILE A 46 1.35 -3.24 5.72
CA ILE A 46 2.50 -3.57 4.87
C ILE A 46 2.86 -2.36 4.00
N ALA A 47 1.88 -1.69 3.42
CA ALA A 47 2.14 -0.49 2.62
C ALA A 47 2.85 0.59 3.43
N VAL A 48 2.42 0.83 4.66
CA VAL A 48 3.06 1.80 5.55
C VAL A 48 4.52 1.40 5.81
N SER A 49 4.76 0.11 6.04
CA SER A 49 6.13 -0.38 6.26
C SER A 49 7.01 -0.23 5.03
N ARG A 50 6.41 -0.11 3.84
CA ARG A 50 7.13 0.09 2.57
C ARG A 50 7.25 1.56 2.20
N GLY A 51 6.79 2.47 3.05
CA GLY A 51 6.98 3.91 2.86
C GLY A 51 5.72 4.68 2.49
N HIS A 52 4.53 4.07 2.58
CA HIS A 52 3.29 4.80 2.35
C HIS A 52 3.11 5.89 3.41
N ASN A 53 2.83 7.10 2.96
CA ASN A 53 2.49 8.21 3.85
C ASN A 53 0.99 8.15 4.13
N THR A 54 0.62 8.00 5.40
CA THR A 54 -0.77 7.81 5.83
C THR A 54 -1.66 9.00 5.51
N SER A 55 -1.09 10.18 5.23
CA SER A 55 -1.85 11.35 4.82
C SER A 55 -2.15 11.37 3.32
N LYS A 56 -1.65 10.42 2.54
CA LYS A 56 -1.84 10.34 1.10
C LYS A 56 -2.79 9.21 0.73
N ASN A 57 -3.28 9.25 -0.50
CA ASN A 57 -4.18 8.23 -1.00
C ASN A 57 -3.48 6.90 -1.26
N ILE A 58 -4.22 5.82 -1.09
CA ILE A 58 -3.76 4.48 -1.40
C ILE A 58 -4.89 3.74 -2.12
N SER A 59 -4.52 2.88 -3.05
CA SER A 59 -5.48 2.04 -3.78
C SER A 59 -5.29 0.59 -3.34
N ILE A 60 -6.36 -0.02 -2.85
CA ILE A 60 -6.38 -1.44 -2.51
C ILE A 60 -7.56 -2.05 -3.25
N LYS A 61 -7.28 -2.93 -4.19
CA LYS A 61 -8.28 -3.56 -5.05
C LYS A 61 -8.19 -5.06 -4.96
N GLU A 62 -9.34 -5.71 -4.96
CA GLU A 62 -9.39 -7.17 -5.06
C GLU A 62 -9.26 -7.58 -6.52
N VAL A 63 -8.38 -8.49 -6.79
CA VAL A 63 -8.11 -9.02 -8.13
C VAL A 63 -8.26 -10.54 -8.15
#